data_0de7e99022be0445051ed7051026f018
#
_entry.id   0de7e99022be0445051ed7051026f018
#
_cell.length_a   1.000
_cell.length_b   1.000
_cell.length_c   1.000
_cell.angle_alpha   90.00
_cell.angle_beta   90.00
_cell.angle_gamma   90.00
#
_symmetry.space_group_name_H-M   'P 1'
#
loop_
_entity.id
_entity.type
_entity.pdbx_description
1 polymer ?
#
loop_
_entity_poly.entity_id
_entity_poly.type
_entity_poly.pdbx_seq_one_letter_code
_entity_poly.pdbx_strand_id
1 'polypeptide(L)'
;GKEVVSVGKRCLLGANAGLGISLGDDCVLEAGLYITAGTKCHVALDGVKKTLKARELSGGSNMLFRRNSLSGAVEVVPWAAEKVKLSAELHAN
;
A
#
# COMPACT_ATOMS: atom_id res chain seq x y z
N GLY A 1 -6.51 -0.81 -22.96
CA GLY A 1 -5.73 0.30 -22.69
C GLY A 1 -4.25 0.07 -22.82
N LYS A 2 -3.56 1.12 -22.94
CA LYS A 2 -2.11 1.12 -23.06
C LYS A 2 -1.45 1.75 -21.86
N GLU A 3 -2.08 1.57 -20.71
CA GLU A 3 -1.52 2.13 -19.49
C GLU A 3 -0.24 1.42 -19.11
N VAL A 4 0.77 2.19 -18.79
CA VAL A 4 2.05 1.68 -18.32
C VAL A 4 2.05 1.74 -16.81
N VAL A 5 2.27 0.59 -16.18
CA VAL A 5 2.43 0.54 -14.73
C VAL A 5 3.87 0.87 -14.39
N SER A 6 4.06 1.87 -13.57
CA SER A 6 5.39 2.29 -13.13
C SER A 6 5.51 2.21 -11.63
N VAL A 7 6.74 2.05 -11.17
CA VAL A 7 7.06 1.96 -9.74
C VAL A 7 8.15 2.96 -9.45
N GLY A 8 7.91 3.82 -8.47
CA GLY A 8 8.85 4.85 -8.10
C GLY A 8 10.04 4.33 -7.32
N LYS A 9 10.72 5.24 -6.63
CA LYS A 9 11.95 4.94 -5.91
C LYS A 9 11.64 4.38 -4.53
N ARG A 10 12.54 3.53 -4.05
CA ARG A 10 12.50 2.98 -2.69
C ARG A 10 11.22 2.20 -2.38
N CYS A 11 10.70 1.51 -3.39
CA CYS A 11 9.53 0.65 -3.19
C CYS A 11 9.97 -0.77 -2.90
N LEU A 12 9.20 -1.48 -2.09
CA LEU A 12 9.41 -2.87 -1.81
C LEU A 12 8.22 -3.67 -2.30
N LEU A 13 8.47 -4.56 -3.23
CA LEU A 13 7.44 -5.47 -3.72
C LEU A 13 7.74 -6.85 -3.17
N GLY A 14 6.88 -7.35 -2.32
CA GLY A 14 7.08 -8.66 -1.70
C GLY A 14 7.06 -9.79 -2.71
N ALA A 15 7.59 -10.94 -2.32
CA ALA A 15 7.64 -12.10 -3.19
C ALA A 15 6.24 -12.48 -3.66
N ASN A 16 6.10 -12.81 -4.94
CA ASN A 16 4.83 -13.23 -5.54
C ASN A 16 3.72 -12.18 -5.43
N ALA A 17 4.08 -10.91 -5.31
CA ALA A 17 3.12 -9.83 -5.38
C ALA A 17 2.86 -9.45 -6.83
N GLY A 18 1.65 -8.98 -7.10
CA GLY A 18 1.27 -8.52 -8.43
C GLY A 18 0.69 -7.11 -8.37
N LEU A 19 0.98 -6.31 -9.37
CA LEU A 19 0.64 -4.90 -9.35
C LEU A 19 0.01 -4.46 -10.67
N GLY A 20 -1.23 -3.97 -10.60
CA GLY A 20 -1.96 -3.45 -11.75
C GLY A 20 -2.20 -1.95 -11.68
N ILE A 21 -1.54 -1.24 -10.76
CA ILE A 21 -1.57 0.22 -10.67
C ILE A 21 -0.14 0.72 -10.56
N SER A 22 0.06 2.01 -10.82
CA SER A 22 1.38 2.61 -10.62
C SER A 22 1.56 3.00 -9.16
N LEU A 23 2.81 2.96 -8.71
CA LEU A 23 3.19 3.41 -7.37
C LEU A 23 4.16 4.57 -7.50
N GLY A 24 4.00 5.56 -6.64
CA GLY A 24 4.99 6.62 -6.50
C GLY A 24 6.17 6.12 -5.70
N ASP A 25 6.77 6.98 -4.90
CA ASP A 25 7.95 6.63 -4.12
C ASP A 25 7.58 6.06 -2.75
N ASP A 26 8.46 5.26 -2.19
CA ASP A 26 8.34 4.78 -0.81
C ASP A 26 7.07 3.98 -0.55
N CYS A 27 6.69 3.12 -1.48
CA CYS A 27 5.54 2.25 -1.31
C CYS A 27 5.98 0.82 -1.01
N VAL A 28 5.15 0.10 -0.29
CA VAL A 28 5.39 -1.29 0.03
C VAL A 28 4.16 -2.11 -0.35
N LEU A 29 4.40 -3.21 -1.05
CA LEU A 29 3.37 -4.18 -1.39
C LEU A 29 3.71 -5.50 -0.73
N GLU A 30 2.85 -5.95 0.17
CA GLU A 30 3.07 -7.18 0.93
C GLU A 30 3.23 -8.39 0.03
N ALA A 31 4.05 -9.34 0.45
CA ALA A 31 4.25 -10.58 -0.31
C ALA A 31 2.92 -11.31 -0.55
N GLY A 32 2.77 -11.85 -1.74
CA GLY A 32 1.60 -12.62 -2.11
C GLY A 32 0.35 -11.81 -2.40
N LEU A 33 0.42 -10.49 -2.33
CA LEU A 33 -0.73 -9.63 -2.53
C LEU A 33 -0.83 -9.17 -3.99
N TYR A 34 -1.97 -9.42 -4.62
CA TYR A 34 -2.24 -8.98 -5.98
C TYR A 34 -3.20 -7.80 -5.95
N ILE A 35 -2.75 -6.68 -6.49
CA ILE A 35 -3.54 -5.45 -6.58
C ILE A 35 -3.87 -5.18 -8.04
N THR A 36 -5.15 -5.20 -8.40
CA THR A 36 -5.60 -4.78 -9.72
C THR A 36 -6.25 -3.41 -9.60
N ALA A 37 -6.50 -2.77 -10.71
CA ALA A 37 -7.14 -1.45 -10.72
C ALA A 37 -8.49 -1.45 -9.98
N GLY A 38 -9.22 -2.55 -10.05
CA GLY A 38 -10.53 -2.67 -9.42
C GLY A 38 -10.53 -3.20 -7.99
N THR A 39 -9.36 -3.55 -7.44
CA THR A 39 -9.27 -4.06 -6.07
C THR A 39 -9.80 -3.01 -5.09
N LYS A 40 -10.73 -3.44 -4.22
CA LYS A 40 -11.25 -2.55 -3.18
C LYS A 40 -10.29 -2.55 -2.00
N CYS A 41 -9.91 -1.35 -1.57
CA CYS A 41 -8.95 -1.17 -0.50
C CYS A 41 -9.58 -0.37 0.64
N HIS A 42 -9.35 -0.83 1.87
CA HIS A 42 -9.69 -0.05 3.06
C HIS A 42 -8.53 0.88 3.33
N VAL A 43 -8.74 2.17 3.10
CA VAL A 43 -7.68 3.18 3.13
C VAL A 43 -7.77 3.98 4.42
N ALA A 44 -6.66 4.07 5.13
CA ALA A 44 -6.54 4.89 6.33
C ALA A 44 -5.32 5.79 6.16
N LEU A 45 -5.52 6.92 5.49
CA LEU A 45 -4.46 7.89 5.20
C LEU A 45 -4.89 9.26 5.73
N ASP A 46 -3.96 9.94 6.39
CA ASP A 46 -4.17 11.31 6.88
C ASP A 46 -5.45 11.47 7.72
N GLY A 47 -5.73 10.46 8.54
CA GLY A 47 -6.90 10.49 9.41
C GLY A 47 -8.22 10.19 8.72
N VAL A 48 -8.19 9.93 7.43
CA VAL A 48 -9.38 9.61 6.66
C VAL A 48 -9.46 8.10 6.47
N LYS A 49 -10.61 7.53 6.78
CA LYS A 49 -10.86 6.10 6.56
C LYS A 49 -11.99 5.95 5.56
N LYS A 50 -11.70 5.28 4.46
CA LYS A 50 -12.72 5.00 3.46
C LYS A 50 -12.30 3.84 2.57
N THR A 51 -13.26 3.30 1.83
CA THR A 51 -13.01 2.24 0.87
C THR A 51 -12.87 2.87 -0.51
N LEU A 52 -11.73 2.61 -1.16
CA LEU A 52 -11.43 3.12 -2.49
C LEU A 52 -11.01 1.97 -3.37
N LYS A 53 -11.19 2.12 -4.68
CA LYS A 53 -10.61 1.19 -5.63
C LYS A 53 -9.14 1.55 -5.82
N ALA A 54 -8.30 0.54 -6.02
CA ALA A 54 -6.86 0.75 -6.16
C ALA A 54 -6.51 1.78 -7.23
N ARG A 55 -7.27 1.84 -8.33
CA ARG A 55 -7.01 2.82 -9.39
C ARG A 55 -7.02 4.27 -8.89
N GLU A 56 -7.78 4.54 -7.83
CA GLU A 56 -7.85 5.89 -7.26
C GLU A 56 -6.60 6.23 -6.48
N LEU A 57 -5.77 5.23 -6.16
CA LEU A 57 -4.52 5.39 -5.45
C LEU A 57 -3.31 5.36 -6.37
N SER A 58 -3.53 5.11 -7.67
CA SER A 58 -2.43 4.97 -8.62
C SER A 58 -1.54 6.21 -8.62
N GLY A 59 -0.24 6.00 -8.56
CA GLY A 59 0.74 7.08 -8.54
C GLY A 59 1.00 7.68 -7.16
N GLY A 60 0.24 7.27 -6.15
CA GLY A 60 0.45 7.78 -4.80
C GLY A 60 1.76 7.28 -4.21
N SER A 61 2.28 8.03 -3.23
CA SER A 61 3.54 7.71 -2.56
C SER A 61 3.31 7.39 -1.10
N ASN A 62 4.30 6.71 -0.49
CA ASN A 62 4.30 6.48 0.95
C ASN A 62 3.14 5.61 1.42
N MET A 63 2.78 4.62 0.62
CA MET A 63 1.66 3.72 0.95
C MET A 63 2.16 2.30 1.22
N LEU A 64 1.60 1.69 2.25
CA LEU A 64 1.79 0.28 2.53
C LEU A 64 0.49 -0.45 2.20
N PHE A 65 0.56 -1.38 1.27
CA PHE A 65 -0.55 -2.26 0.90
C PHE A 65 -0.36 -3.58 1.60
N ARG A 66 -1.33 -3.97 2.41
CA ARG A 66 -1.26 -5.23 3.16
C ARG A 66 -2.63 -5.91 3.18
N ARG A 67 -2.63 -7.20 3.45
CA ARG A 67 -3.88 -7.96 3.61
C ARG A 67 -4.14 -8.18 5.09
N ASN A 68 -5.37 -7.93 5.50
CA ASN A 68 -5.81 -8.29 6.85
C ASN A 68 -5.96 -9.82 6.89
N SER A 69 -5.20 -10.47 7.76
CA SER A 69 -5.18 -11.94 7.80
C SER A 69 -6.48 -12.56 8.30
N LEU A 70 -7.32 -11.78 8.98
CA LEU A 70 -8.59 -12.27 9.49
C LEU A 70 -9.72 -12.09 8.48
N SER A 71 -9.82 -10.93 7.87
CA SER A 71 -10.91 -10.59 6.95
C SER A 71 -10.57 -10.83 5.49
N GLY A 72 -9.29 -10.88 5.16
CA GLY A 72 -8.83 -10.95 3.78
C GLY A 72 -8.87 -9.61 3.06
N ALA A 73 -9.32 -8.55 3.73
CA ALA A 73 -9.39 -7.23 3.11
C ALA A 73 -8.01 -6.64 2.85
N VAL A 74 -7.91 -5.90 1.76
CA VAL A 74 -6.70 -5.16 1.45
C VAL A 74 -6.76 -3.83 2.20
N GLU A 75 -5.70 -3.52 2.92
CA GLU A 75 -5.58 -2.29 3.69
C GLU A 75 -4.45 -1.44 3.17
N VAL A 76 -4.65 -0.12 3.16
CA VAL A 76 -3.63 0.83 2.73
C VAL A 76 -3.41 1.85 3.84
N VAL A 77 -2.19 1.91 4.33
CA VAL A 77 -1.80 2.83 5.42
C VAL A 77 -0.52 3.54 5.03
N PRO A 78 -0.18 4.67 5.68
CA PRO A 78 1.07 5.38 5.39
C PRO A 78 2.27 4.53 5.82
N TRP A 79 3.22 4.35 4.92
CA TRP A 79 4.40 3.53 5.22
C TRP A 79 5.39 4.26 6.11
N ALA A 80 5.80 5.47 5.75
CA ALA A 80 6.80 6.20 6.51
C ALA A 80 6.31 6.57 7.91
N ALA A 81 5.06 7.00 8.03
CA ALA A 81 4.46 7.32 9.31
C ALA A 81 4.35 6.09 10.19
N GLU A 82 3.95 4.95 9.61
CA GLU A 82 3.85 3.70 10.33
C GLU A 82 5.23 3.25 10.81
N LYS A 83 6.23 3.36 9.95
CA LYS A 83 7.60 2.98 10.31
C LYS A 83 8.14 3.82 11.45
N VAL A 84 7.93 5.11 11.41
CA VAL A 84 8.37 6.02 12.48
C VAL A 84 7.66 5.70 13.77
N LYS A 85 6.37 5.45 13.72
CA LYS A 85 5.57 5.11 14.88
C LYS A 85 6.07 3.82 15.55
N LEU A 86 6.33 2.79 14.73
CA LEU A 86 6.85 1.52 15.27
C LEU A 86 8.20 1.70 15.93
N SER A 87 9.08 2.48 15.31
CA SER A 87 10.39 2.76 15.90
C SER A 87 10.26 3.47 17.23
N ALA A 88 9.37 4.44 17.33
CA ALA A 88 9.13 5.15 18.59
C ALA A 88 8.60 4.21 19.67
N GLU A 89 7.67 3.32 19.31
CA GLU A 89 7.14 2.34 20.25
C GLU A 89 8.21 1.39 20.76
N LEU A 90 9.10 0.95 19.89
CA LEU A 90 10.21 0.08 20.28
C LEU A 90 11.17 0.78 21.22
N HIS A 91 11.42 2.06 21.00
CA HIS A 91 12.31 2.83 21.87
C HIS A 91 11.67 3.17 23.21
N ALA A 92 10.35 3.21 23.27
CA ALA A 92 9.63 3.50 24.49
C ALA A 92 9.61 2.30 25.46
N ASN A 93 9.86 1.13 24.95
CA ASN A 93 9.89 -0.10 25.74
C ASN A 93 11.28 -0.46 26.19
#